data_49cae9bbe5394e5a75023fc9f08693b9
#
_entry.id   49cae9bbe5394e5a75023fc9f08693b9
#
_cell.length_a   1.000
_cell.length_b   1.000
_cell.length_c   1.000
_cell.angle_alpha   90.00
_cell.angle_beta   90.00
_cell.angle_gamma   90.00
#
_symmetry.space_group_name_H-M   'P 1'
#
loop_
_entity.id
_entity.type
_entity.pdbx_description
1 polymer ?
#
loop_
_entity_poly.entity_id
_entity_poly.type
_entity_poly.pdbx_seq_one_letter_code
_entity_poly.pdbx_strand_id
1 'polypeptide(L)'
;MLDVAGVHLVVLGGEIAEQLSLPVQNKLAMVLRELANNLLKHSQASKCRLVFENDQQELVLHYEDNGVGFAQLTGQELHTIKDRVVTVKGSLEFLALAKPTRLSIRIPLEEVVE
;
A
#
# COMPACT_ATOMS: atom_id res chain seq x y z
N MET A 1 -0.49 -13.99 9.04
CA MET A 1 -1.52 -13.21 9.74
C MET A 1 -0.94 -12.62 11.00
N LEU A 2 -1.14 -11.35 11.23
CA LEU A 2 -0.58 -10.63 12.38
C LEU A 2 -1.65 -9.75 13.03
N ASP A 3 -1.55 -9.59 14.34
CA ASP A 3 -2.34 -8.61 15.07
C ASP A 3 -1.39 -7.52 15.55
N VAL A 4 -1.64 -6.28 15.14
CA VAL A 4 -0.81 -5.15 15.51
C VAL A 4 -1.71 -4.07 16.08
N ALA A 5 -1.51 -3.72 17.35
CA ALA A 5 -2.26 -2.65 18.02
C ALA A 5 -3.78 -2.80 17.86
N GLY A 6 -4.27 -4.04 17.96
CA GLY A 6 -5.70 -4.33 17.85
C GLY A 6 -6.20 -4.46 16.42
N VAL A 7 -5.33 -4.39 15.43
CA VAL A 7 -5.70 -4.55 14.03
C VAL A 7 -5.31 -5.94 13.55
N HIS A 8 -6.27 -6.65 13.00
CA HIS A 8 -6.05 -7.96 12.40
C HIS A 8 -5.56 -7.76 10.97
N LEU A 9 -4.29 -8.12 10.72
CA LEU A 9 -3.64 -7.89 9.44
C LEU A 9 -3.46 -9.18 8.67
N VAL A 10 -3.90 -9.20 7.41
CA VAL A 10 -3.69 -10.31 6.49
C VAL A 10 -2.85 -9.82 5.33
N VAL A 11 -1.77 -10.53 5.02
CA VAL A 11 -0.87 -10.22 3.91
C VAL A 11 -0.79 -11.44 3.00
N LEU A 12 -1.10 -11.26 1.73
CA LEU A 12 -1.06 -12.31 0.73
C LEU A 12 -0.16 -11.90 -0.43
N GLY A 13 0.64 -12.81 -0.93
CA GLY A 13 1.44 -12.61 -2.13
C GLY A 13 2.66 -11.72 -1.94
N GLY A 14 3.10 -11.51 -0.70
CA GLY A 14 4.21 -10.60 -0.42
C GLY A 14 5.50 -10.94 -1.14
N GLU A 15 5.70 -12.21 -1.50
CA GLU A 15 6.91 -12.65 -2.20
C GLU A 15 7.03 -12.03 -3.60
N ILE A 16 5.94 -11.53 -4.18
CA ILE A 16 5.99 -10.87 -5.48
C ILE A 16 6.85 -9.61 -5.41
N ALA A 17 6.85 -8.93 -4.26
CA ALA A 17 7.65 -7.72 -4.09
C ALA A 17 9.15 -7.98 -4.21
N GLU A 18 9.59 -9.23 -4.03
CA GLU A 18 11.01 -9.56 -4.17
C GLU A 18 11.50 -9.46 -5.61
N GLN A 19 10.59 -9.37 -6.57
CA GLN A 19 10.95 -9.17 -7.96
C GLN A 19 11.34 -7.74 -8.28
N LEU A 20 11.08 -6.82 -7.36
CA LEU A 20 11.49 -5.42 -7.52
C LEU A 20 12.96 -5.27 -7.16
N SER A 21 13.61 -4.25 -7.74
CA SER A 21 14.98 -3.91 -7.34
C SER A 21 15.01 -3.48 -5.87
N LEU A 22 16.17 -3.56 -5.23
CA LEU A 22 16.28 -3.16 -3.83
C LEU A 22 15.89 -1.69 -3.60
N PRO A 23 16.32 -0.73 -4.43
CA PRO A 23 15.87 0.65 -4.23
C PRO A 23 14.35 0.80 -4.29
N VAL A 24 13.69 0.08 -5.21
CA VAL A 24 12.24 0.13 -5.33
C VAL A 24 11.58 -0.55 -4.14
N GLN A 25 12.13 -1.69 -3.68
CA GLN A 25 11.62 -2.35 -2.48
C GLN A 25 11.68 -1.41 -1.27
N ASN A 26 12.77 -0.65 -1.14
CA ASN A 26 12.91 0.29 -0.03
C ASN A 26 11.86 1.40 -0.11
N LYS A 27 11.58 1.91 -1.30
CA LYS A 27 10.53 2.91 -1.48
C LYS A 27 9.16 2.35 -1.15
N LEU A 28 8.89 1.13 -1.60
CA LEU A 28 7.62 0.46 -1.28
C LEU A 28 7.48 0.28 0.23
N ALA A 29 8.56 -0.09 0.91
CA ALA A 29 8.53 -0.24 2.36
C ALA A 29 8.16 1.09 3.05
N MET A 30 8.63 2.21 2.53
CA MET A 30 8.29 3.52 3.06
C MET A 30 6.80 3.83 2.85
N VAL A 31 6.26 3.45 1.70
CA VAL A 31 4.83 3.61 1.43
C VAL A 31 4.01 2.77 2.41
N LEU A 32 4.41 1.52 2.61
CA LEU A 32 3.70 0.64 3.53
C LEU A 32 3.76 1.16 4.96
N ARG A 33 4.89 1.77 5.33
CA ARG A 33 5.03 2.37 6.66
C ARG A 33 4.06 3.54 6.84
N GLU A 34 3.93 4.39 5.82
CA GLU A 34 2.97 5.49 5.87
C GLU A 34 1.53 4.98 5.98
N LEU A 35 1.20 3.96 5.19
CA LEU A 35 -0.12 3.37 5.26
C LEU A 35 -0.39 2.78 6.64
N ALA A 36 0.61 2.10 7.21
CA ALA A 36 0.47 1.52 8.55
C ALA A 36 0.29 2.60 9.61
N ASN A 37 1.05 3.69 9.52
CA ASN A 37 0.90 4.80 10.45
C ASN A 37 -0.50 5.40 10.38
N ASN A 38 -1.02 5.58 9.18
CA ASN A 38 -2.36 6.12 9.00
C ASN A 38 -3.41 5.15 9.54
N LEU A 39 -3.22 3.85 9.30
CA LEU A 39 -4.11 2.83 9.81
C LEU A 39 -4.19 2.87 11.34
N LEU A 40 -3.03 2.95 11.99
CA LEU A 40 -2.99 2.90 13.45
C LEU A 40 -3.44 4.19 14.12
N LYS A 41 -3.22 5.34 13.46
CA LYS A 41 -3.49 6.64 14.08
C LYS A 41 -4.86 7.20 13.75
N HIS A 42 -5.38 6.92 12.55
CA HIS A 42 -6.53 7.66 12.05
C HIS A 42 -7.69 6.80 11.61
N SER A 43 -7.46 5.54 11.25
CA SER A 43 -8.52 4.79 10.56
C SER A 43 -9.58 4.21 11.49
N GLN A 44 -9.24 3.96 12.76
CA GLN A 44 -10.10 3.26 13.70
C GLN A 44 -10.48 1.87 13.18
N ALA A 45 -9.65 1.29 12.34
CA ALA A 45 -9.91 -0.02 11.75
C ALA A 45 -9.55 -1.14 12.70
N SER A 46 -10.26 -2.27 12.57
CA SER A 46 -9.90 -3.49 13.27
C SER A 46 -9.36 -4.56 12.33
N LYS A 47 -9.49 -4.37 11.02
CA LYS A 47 -9.04 -5.32 10.01
C LYS A 47 -8.36 -4.59 8.87
N CYS A 48 -7.25 -5.16 8.39
CA CYS A 48 -6.52 -4.64 7.24
C CYS A 48 -6.06 -5.80 6.38
N ARG A 49 -6.14 -5.65 5.08
CA ARG A 49 -5.74 -6.66 4.13
C ARG A 49 -4.84 -6.07 3.07
N LEU A 50 -3.69 -6.70 2.85
CA LEU A 50 -2.75 -6.36 1.79
C LEU A 50 -2.65 -7.56 0.87
N VAL A 51 -2.91 -7.36 -0.42
CA VAL A 51 -2.78 -8.42 -1.42
C VAL A 51 -1.86 -7.93 -2.52
N PHE A 52 -0.79 -8.68 -2.75
CA PHE A 52 0.15 -8.39 -3.83
C PHE A 52 -0.14 -9.33 -4.99
N GLU A 53 -0.17 -8.79 -6.18
CA GLU A 53 -0.40 -9.57 -7.39
C GLU A 53 0.58 -9.15 -8.47
N ASN A 54 0.85 -10.06 -9.40
CA ASN A 54 1.62 -9.76 -10.60
C ASN A 54 0.61 -9.67 -11.75
N ASP A 55 0.53 -8.51 -12.38
CA ASP A 55 -0.40 -8.28 -13.48
C ASP A 55 0.37 -7.67 -14.65
N GLN A 56 0.69 -8.49 -15.65
CA GLN A 56 1.32 -8.03 -16.88
C GLN A 56 2.60 -7.23 -16.62
N GLN A 57 3.49 -7.80 -15.83
CA GLN A 57 4.77 -7.19 -15.48
C GLN A 57 4.66 -5.96 -14.60
N GLU A 58 3.54 -5.85 -13.90
CA GLU A 58 3.38 -4.87 -12.83
C GLU A 58 3.12 -5.58 -11.53
N LEU A 59 3.69 -5.06 -10.45
CA LEU A 59 3.25 -5.41 -9.11
C LEU A 59 2.03 -4.58 -8.81
N VAL A 60 0.95 -5.23 -8.40
CA VAL A 60 -0.27 -4.53 -7.97
C VAL A 60 -0.47 -4.83 -6.50
N LEU A 61 -0.50 -3.80 -5.69
CA LEU A 61 -0.79 -3.92 -4.27
C LEU A 61 -2.20 -3.41 -4.03
N HIS A 62 -3.04 -4.28 -3.49
CA HIS A 62 -4.38 -3.91 -3.06
C HIS A 62 -4.38 -3.75 -1.55
N TYR A 63 -4.79 -2.59 -1.08
CA TYR A 63 -4.91 -2.27 0.34
C TYR A 63 -6.37 -2.06 0.67
N GLU A 64 -6.80 -2.67 1.76
CA GLU A 64 -8.17 -2.49 2.25
C GLU A 64 -8.19 -2.55 3.77
N ASP A 65 -8.88 -1.60 4.40
CA ASP A 65 -9.19 -1.70 5.82
C ASP A 65 -10.65 -1.33 6.04
N ASN A 66 -11.18 -1.68 7.20
CA ASN A 66 -12.59 -1.46 7.52
C ASN A 66 -12.84 -0.18 8.30
N GLY A 67 -11.90 0.74 8.27
CA GLY A 67 -12.00 1.97 9.03
C GLY A 67 -12.38 3.18 8.20
N VAL A 68 -12.28 4.35 8.82
CA VAL A 68 -12.57 5.62 8.17
C VAL A 68 -11.34 6.28 7.56
N GLY A 69 -10.23 5.66 7.77
CA GLY A 69 -8.91 5.89 7.16
C GLY A 69 -8.68 7.25 6.55
N PHE A 70 -8.63 7.26 5.24
CA PHE A 70 -8.21 8.43 4.51
C PHE A 70 -9.21 9.57 4.53
N ALA A 71 -10.45 9.32 4.94
CA ALA A 71 -11.43 10.40 5.07
C ALA A 71 -11.04 11.42 6.14
N GLN A 72 -10.16 11.01 7.08
CA GLN A 72 -9.73 11.90 8.17
C GLN A 72 -8.32 12.44 7.97
N LEU A 73 -7.67 12.11 6.85
CA LEU A 73 -6.31 12.57 6.58
C LEU A 73 -6.33 13.94 5.93
N THR A 74 -5.25 14.68 6.16
CA THR A 74 -5.05 15.95 5.45
C THR A 74 -4.59 15.63 4.03
N GLY A 75 -4.73 16.60 3.12
CA GLY A 75 -4.22 16.45 1.77
C GLY A 75 -2.71 16.21 1.73
N GLN A 76 -1.99 16.73 2.72
CA GLN A 76 -0.55 16.59 2.79
C GLN A 76 -0.14 15.11 2.98
N GLU A 77 -0.83 14.39 3.84
CA GLU A 77 -0.50 13.00 4.11
C GLU A 77 -0.74 12.12 2.88
N LEU A 78 -1.85 12.35 2.19
CA LEU A 78 -2.16 11.62 0.97
C LEU A 78 -1.15 11.96 -0.14
N HIS A 79 -0.74 13.22 -0.21
CA HIS A 79 0.23 13.67 -1.19
C HIS A 79 1.59 13.01 -0.98
N THR A 80 2.01 12.84 0.27
CA THR A 80 3.27 12.19 0.59
C THR A 80 3.29 10.75 0.09
N ILE A 81 2.20 10.01 0.29
CA ILE A 81 2.09 8.63 -0.19
C ILE A 81 2.18 8.60 -1.70
N LYS A 82 1.44 9.47 -2.37
CA LYS A 82 1.42 9.52 -3.82
C LYS A 82 2.80 9.87 -4.39
N ASP A 83 3.49 10.82 -3.78
CA ASP A 83 4.81 11.22 -4.23
C ASP A 83 5.80 10.07 -4.18
N ARG A 84 5.76 9.27 -3.13
CA ARG A 84 6.65 8.13 -3.01
C ARG A 84 6.38 7.09 -4.08
N VAL A 85 5.11 6.86 -4.39
CA VAL A 85 4.73 5.91 -5.42
C VAL A 85 5.21 6.39 -6.79
N VAL A 86 5.08 7.69 -7.06
CA VAL A 86 5.52 8.26 -8.34
C VAL A 86 7.04 8.12 -8.52
N THR A 87 7.82 8.20 -7.44
CA THR A 87 9.28 8.09 -7.56
C THR A 87 9.75 6.72 -8.05
N VAL A 88 8.90 5.70 -7.99
CA VAL A 88 9.21 4.37 -8.52
C VAL A 88 8.42 4.09 -9.79
N LYS A 89 7.96 5.13 -10.47
CA LYS A 89 7.18 5.04 -11.71
C LYS A 89 5.87 4.31 -11.50
N GLY A 90 5.36 4.35 -10.27
CA GLY A 90 4.11 3.72 -9.93
C GLY A 90 2.94 4.67 -10.05
N SER A 91 1.76 4.12 -9.89
CA SER A 91 0.52 4.88 -9.82
C SER A 91 -0.28 4.45 -8.61
N LEU A 92 -1.09 5.36 -8.12
CA LEU A 92 -1.91 5.15 -6.93
C LEU A 92 -3.34 5.54 -7.26
N GLU A 93 -4.28 4.68 -6.93
CA GLU A 93 -5.69 4.95 -7.12
C GLU A 93 -6.44 4.71 -5.82
N PHE A 94 -7.20 5.70 -5.37
CA PHE A 94 -8.08 5.56 -4.23
C PHE A 94 -9.45 5.09 -4.72
N LEU A 95 -9.84 3.89 -4.30
CA LEU A 95 -11.10 3.29 -4.73
C LEU A 95 -12.23 3.61 -3.76
N ALA A 96 -11.91 3.75 -2.47
CA ALA A 96 -12.87 4.14 -1.45
C ALA A 96 -12.09 4.74 -0.29
N LEU A 97 -12.62 5.79 0.33
CA LEU A 97 -11.91 6.51 1.37
C LEU A 97 -12.34 6.13 2.79
N ALA A 98 -13.46 5.49 2.96
CA ALA A 98 -13.94 5.09 4.29
C ALA A 98 -14.94 3.95 4.20
N LYS A 99 -14.85 3.02 5.14
CA LYS A 99 -15.81 1.96 5.44
C LYS A 99 -16.27 1.16 4.23
N PRO A 100 -15.38 0.55 3.45
CA PRO A 100 -13.96 0.37 3.70
C PRO A 100 -13.12 1.47 3.06
N THR A 101 -11.87 1.55 3.53
CA THR A 101 -10.84 2.30 2.84
C THR A 101 -10.16 1.35 1.88
N ARG A 102 -10.09 1.72 0.62
CA ARG A 102 -9.46 0.89 -0.42
C ARG A 102 -8.57 1.72 -1.31
N LEU A 103 -7.42 1.19 -1.62
CA LEU A 103 -6.57 1.78 -2.65
C LEU A 103 -5.80 0.67 -3.37
N SER A 104 -5.34 0.99 -4.55
CA SER A 104 -4.41 0.12 -5.27
C SER A 104 -3.19 0.91 -5.71
N ILE A 105 -2.05 0.24 -5.69
CA ILE A 105 -0.78 0.78 -6.12
C ILE A 105 -0.24 -0.14 -7.19
N ARG A 106 0.18 0.42 -8.32
CA ARG A 106 0.81 -0.34 -9.40
C ARG A 106 2.23 0.14 -9.56
N ILE A 107 3.17 -0.79 -9.59
CA ILE A 107 4.59 -0.50 -9.77
C ILE A 107 5.12 -1.39 -10.88
N PRO A 108 5.76 -0.83 -11.92
CA PRO A 108 6.35 -1.67 -12.96
C PRO A 108 7.39 -2.61 -12.35
N LEU A 109 7.31 -3.89 -12.67
CA LEU A 109 8.36 -4.82 -12.34
C LEU A 109 9.51 -4.54 -13.30
N GLU A 110 10.72 -4.51 -12.76
CA GLU A 110 11.87 -4.22 -13.61
C GLU A 110 12.11 -5.36 -14.57
N GLU A 111 12.27 -5.00 -15.83
CA GLU A 111 12.71 -5.97 -16.81
C GLU A 111 14.20 -6.16 -16.65
N VAL A 112 14.65 -7.40 -16.85
CA VAL A 112 16.05 -7.66 -16.95
C VAL A 112 16.51 -7.11 -18.28
N VAL A 113 17.36 -6.11 -18.25
CA VAL A 113 17.89 -5.51 -19.46
C VAL A 113 19.24 -6.14 -19.72
N GLU A 114 19.36 -6.79 -20.82
CA GLU A 114 20.59 -7.39 -21.25
C GLU A 114 21.44 -6.46 -22.09
#